data_0be6be465255e3d084743f4a1aa3b1ac
#
_entry.id   0be6be465255e3d084743f4a1aa3b1ac
#
_cell.length_a   1.000
_cell.length_b   1.000
_cell.length_c   1.000
_cell.angle_alpha   90.00
_cell.angle_beta   90.00
_cell.angle_gamma   90.00
#
_symmetry.space_group_name_H-M   'P 1'
#
loop_
_entity.id
_entity.type
_entity.pdbx_description
1 polymer ?
#
loop_
_entity_poly.entity_id
_entity_poly.type
_entity_poly.pdbx_seq_one_letter_code
_entity_poly.pdbx_strand_id
1 'polypeptide(L)'
;MKDQVKIFRPKKIEVDIFGSKHELHRLTRGDVIDLAVIFSEARQDLTGLTVENFKKIILSTGEILGALMEISFPSFEEWSALSIADEITLFEMCWSENDIPGIIANFTRLGETITAAINAGQ
;
A
#
# COMPACT_ATOMS: atom_id res chain seq x y z
N MET A 1 -7.02 2.12 38.01
CA MET A 1 -6.51 1.37 36.89
C MET A 1 -6.52 2.22 35.63
N LYS A 2 -5.55 2.04 34.83
CA LYS A 2 -5.53 2.76 33.61
C LYS A 2 -6.42 2.16 32.57
N ASP A 3 -7.09 3.02 31.85
CA ASP A 3 -7.83 2.58 30.69
C ASP A 3 -6.87 2.12 29.64
N GLN A 4 -7.06 0.91 29.19
CA GLN A 4 -6.24 0.35 28.17
C GLN A 4 -6.96 0.43 26.85
N VAL A 5 -6.25 0.91 25.85
CA VAL A 5 -6.77 0.90 24.49
C VAL A 5 -6.72 -0.54 24.00
N LYS A 6 -7.88 -1.09 23.74
CA LYS A 6 -7.98 -2.43 23.17
C LYS A 6 -8.02 -2.31 21.66
N ILE A 7 -7.00 -2.82 21.02
CA ILE A 7 -6.93 -2.84 19.57
C ILE A 7 -7.34 -4.23 19.13
N PHE A 8 -8.46 -4.30 18.42
CA PHE A 8 -8.88 -5.54 17.79
C PHE A 8 -8.03 -5.76 16.56
N ARG A 9 -7.22 -6.79 16.63
CA ARG A 9 -6.45 -7.20 15.45
C ARG A 9 -7.27 -8.20 14.68
N PRO A 10 -7.55 -7.93 13.42
CA PRO A 10 -8.25 -8.89 12.59
C PRO A 10 -7.46 -10.18 12.51
N LYS A 11 -8.16 -11.28 12.24
CA LYS A 11 -7.55 -12.58 12.07
C LYS A 11 -6.46 -12.48 11.00
N LYS A 12 -5.35 -13.18 11.23
CA LYS A 12 -4.27 -13.25 10.25
C LYS A 12 -4.77 -13.91 8.98
N ILE A 13 -4.34 -13.36 7.86
CA ILE A 13 -4.68 -13.91 6.55
C ILE A 13 -3.45 -14.59 5.99
N GLU A 14 -3.55 -15.88 5.78
CA GLU A 14 -2.50 -16.68 5.19
C GLU A 14 -2.88 -17.04 3.77
N VAL A 15 -1.93 -16.93 2.86
CA VAL A 15 -2.11 -17.26 1.45
C VAL A 15 -1.06 -18.30 1.09
N ASP A 16 -1.50 -19.33 0.38
CA ASP A 16 -0.57 -20.34 -0.14
C ASP A 16 -0.04 -19.86 -1.49
N ILE A 17 1.27 -19.66 -1.57
CA ILE A 17 1.93 -19.28 -2.80
C ILE A 17 3.00 -20.33 -3.09
N PHE A 18 2.87 -21.06 -4.19
CA PHE A 18 3.79 -22.13 -4.56
C PHE A 18 3.99 -23.17 -3.47
N GLY A 19 2.92 -23.53 -2.75
CA GLY A 19 2.95 -24.54 -1.71
C GLY A 19 3.47 -24.08 -0.36
N SER A 20 3.83 -22.82 -0.22
CA SER A 20 4.27 -22.24 1.03
C SER A 20 3.27 -21.19 1.52
N LYS A 21 3.04 -21.17 2.83
CA LYS A 21 2.11 -20.22 3.42
C LYS A 21 2.81 -18.89 3.68
N HIS A 22 2.17 -17.82 3.26
CA HIS A 22 2.65 -16.46 3.46
C HIS A 22 1.56 -15.64 4.13
N GLU A 23 1.95 -14.84 5.12
CA GLU A 23 1.00 -13.97 5.82
C GLU A 23 0.88 -12.65 5.09
N LEU A 24 -0.36 -12.21 4.87
CA LEU A 24 -0.62 -10.90 4.32
C LEU A 24 -0.44 -9.86 5.41
N HIS A 25 0.45 -8.92 5.17
CA HIS A 25 0.73 -7.81 6.06
C HIS A 25 -0.13 -6.61 5.67
N ARG A 26 -0.96 -6.13 6.59
CA ARG A 26 -1.74 -4.93 6.35
C ARG A 26 -0.83 -3.72 6.45
N LEU A 27 -1.12 -2.72 5.63
CA LEU A 27 -0.29 -1.52 5.56
C LEU A 27 -0.34 -0.73 6.87
N THR A 28 0.82 -0.46 7.41
CA THR A 28 0.98 0.42 8.56
C THR A 28 1.10 1.86 8.09
N ARG A 29 1.07 2.80 9.03
CA ARG A 29 1.30 4.21 8.70
C ARG A 29 2.66 4.41 8.04
N GLY A 30 3.71 3.71 8.53
CA GLY A 30 5.03 3.77 7.91
C GLY A 30 5.03 3.26 6.49
N ASP A 31 4.31 2.17 6.24
CA ASP A 31 4.19 1.62 4.89
C ASP A 31 3.50 2.60 3.95
N VAL A 32 2.45 3.29 4.44
CA VAL A 32 1.73 4.29 3.63
C VAL A 32 2.64 5.45 3.28
N ILE A 33 3.48 5.89 4.21
CA ILE A 33 4.47 6.95 3.95
C ILE A 33 5.46 6.50 2.88
N ASP A 34 5.97 5.28 3.00
CA ASP A 34 6.92 4.73 2.02
C ASP A 34 6.29 4.64 0.62
N LEU A 35 5.04 4.20 0.55
CA LEU A 35 4.31 4.17 -0.73
C LEU A 35 4.11 5.56 -1.30
N ALA A 36 3.82 6.55 -0.45
CA ALA A 36 3.65 7.93 -0.90
C ALA A 36 4.94 8.47 -1.51
N VAL A 37 6.10 8.14 -0.92
CA VAL A 37 7.40 8.51 -1.48
C VAL A 37 7.59 7.88 -2.86
N ILE A 38 7.24 6.60 -3.01
CA ILE A 38 7.36 5.90 -4.30
C ILE A 38 6.44 6.53 -5.34
N PHE A 39 5.20 6.89 -4.96
CA PHE A 39 4.30 7.63 -5.85
C PHE A 39 4.91 8.95 -6.30
N SER A 40 5.50 9.68 -5.35
CA SER A 40 6.12 10.97 -5.63
C SER A 40 7.31 10.81 -6.59
N GLU A 41 8.15 9.82 -6.36
CA GLU A 41 9.29 9.52 -7.24
C GLU A 41 8.83 9.12 -8.64
N ALA A 42 7.70 8.43 -8.74
CA ALA A 42 7.08 8.08 -10.01
C ALA A 42 6.30 9.25 -10.63
N ARG A 43 6.40 10.44 -10.03
CA ARG A 43 5.77 11.68 -10.48
C ARG A 43 4.25 11.61 -10.52
N GLN A 44 3.67 10.87 -9.59
CA GLN A 44 2.24 10.79 -9.44
C GLN A 44 1.75 11.88 -8.48
N ASP A 45 0.61 12.46 -8.78
CA ASP A 45 0.01 13.48 -7.93
C ASP A 45 -0.59 12.81 -6.69
N LEU A 46 -0.17 13.26 -5.51
CA LEU A 46 -0.68 12.75 -4.23
C LEU A 46 -1.98 13.42 -3.81
N THR A 47 -2.38 14.49 -4.49
CA THR A 47 -3.61 15.21 -4.19
C THR A 47 -4.69 14.85 -5.22
N GLY A 48 -5.94 14.99 -4.83
CA GLY A 48 -7.04 14.76 -5.76
C GLY A 48 -7.25 13.30 -6.15
N LEU A 49 -6.65 12.35 -5.41
CA LEU A 49 -6.83 10.94 -5.70
C LEU A 49 -8.23 10.47 -5.34
N THR A 50 -8.80 9.67 -6.23
CA THR A 50 -10.01 8.91 -5.94
C THR A 50 -9.65 7.45 -5.77
N VAL A 51 -10.54 6.66 -5.17
CA VAL A 51 -10.32 5.22 -5.00
C VAL A 51 -10.05 4.56 -6.36
N GLU A 52 -10.82 4.95 -7.37
CA GLU A 52 -10.68 4.41 -8.72
C GLU A 52 -9.35 4.76 -9.36
N ASN A 53 -8.95 6.03 -9.28
CA ASN A 53 -7.68 6.48 -9.84
C ASN A 53 -6.49 5.87 -9.10
N PHE A 54 -6.58 5.75 -7.79
CA PHE A 54 -5.54 5.15 -6.97
C PHE A 54 -5.26 3.71 -7.41
N LYS A 55 -6.34 2.93 -7.56
CA LYS A 55 -6.23 1.55 -8.03
C LYS A 55 -5.60 1.47 -9.43
N LYS A 56 -6.05 2.34 -10.33
CA LYS A 56 -5.57 2.37 -11.70
C LYS A 56 -4.07 2.70 -11.76
N ILE A 57 -3.62 3.66 -10.97
CA ILE A 57 -2.20 4.03 -10.91
C ILE A 57 -1.36 2.86 -10.44
N ILE A 58 -1.78 2.18 -9.38
CA ILE A 58 -1.04 1.03 -8.85
C ILE A 58 -0.93 -0.05 -9.92
N LEU A 59 -2.02 -0.41 -10.56
CA LEU A 59 -2.04 -1.49 -11.55
C LEU A 59 -1.27 -1.15 -12.82
N SER A 60 -1.17 0.14 -13.16
CA SER A 60 -0.47 0.56 -14.38
C SER A 60 1.00 0.89 -14.17
N THR A 61 1.47 0.97 -12.94
CA THR A 61 2.85 1.34 -12.61
C THR A 61 3.52 0.16 -11.91
N GLY A 62 4.30 -0.61 -12.67
CA GLY A 62 4.92 -1.83 -12.16
C GLY A 62 5.77 -1.61 -10.90
N GLU A 63 6.46 -0.49 -10.80
CA GLU A 63 7.27 -0.16 -9.63
C GLU A 63 6.42 0.01 -8.39
N ILE A 64 5.28 0.69 -8.51
CA ILE A 64 4.37 0.90 -7.39
C ILE A 64 3.70 -0.41 -6.99
N LEU A 65 3.23 -1.17 -7.98
CA LEU A 65 2.63 -2.48 -7.72
C LEU A 65 3.62 -3.41 -7.04
N GLY A 66 4.84 -3.46 -7.54
CA GLY A 66 5.90 -4.29 -6.95
C GLY A 66 6.17 -3.92 -5.50
N ALA A 67 6.28 -2.62 -5.21
CA ALA A 67 6.52 -2.16 -3.86
C ALA A 67 5.37 -2.54 -2.92
N LEU A 68 4.13 -2.37 -3.37
CA LEU A 68 2.96 -2.74 -2.57
C LEU A 68 2.96 -4.24 -2.27
N MET A 69 3.26 -5.06 -3.28
CA MET A 69 3.28 -6.51 -3.11
C MET A 69 4.38 -6.95 -2.14
N GLU A 70 5.57 -6.38 -2.25
CA GLU A 70 6.68 -6.71 -1.36
C GLU A 70 6.39 -6.33 0.09
N ILE A 71 5.74 -5.20 0.32
CA ILE A 71 5.32 -4.78 1.65
C ILE A 71 4.24 -5.71 2.20
N SER A 72 3.30 -6.11 1.35
CA SER A 72 2.14 -6.92 1.76
C SER A 72 2.49 -8.38 2.02
N PHE A 73 3.47 -8.92 1.32
CA PHE A 73 3.91 -10.30 1.46
C PHE A 73 5.42 -10.35 1.67
N PRO A 74 5.92 -9.89 2.81
CA PRO A 74 7.36 -9.73 3.02
C PRO A 74 8.14 -11.05 3.03
N SER A 75 7.48 -12.17 3.27
CA SER A 75 8.14 -13.47 3.26
C SER A 75 8.22 -14.13 1.88
N PHE A 76 7.58 -13.54 0.87
CA PHE A 76 7.61 -14.08 -0.48
C PHE A 76 8.70 -13.38 -1.29
N GLU A 77 9.52 -14.14 -1.99
CA GLU A 77 10.66 -13.59 -2.73
C GLU A 77 10.64 -13.89 -4.22
N GLU A 78 9.84 -14.86 -4.65
CA GLU A 78 9.86 -15.35 -6.04
C GLU A 78 8.90 -14.61 -6.96
N TRP A 79 8.87 -13.27 -6.85
CA TRP A 79 7.92 -12.45 -7.61
C TRP A 79 8.07 -12.62 -9.12
N SER A 80 9.28 -12.80 -9.62
CA SER A 80 9.51 -12.95 -11.05
C SER A 80 8.96 -14.25 -11.61
N ALA A 81 8.72 -15.26 -10.76
CA ALA A 81 8.15 -16.54 -11.18
C ALA A 81 6.63 -16.55 -11.09
N LEU A 82 6.03 -15.52 -10.54
CA LEU A 82 4.58 -15.45 -10.36
C LEU A 82 3.92 -14.99 -11.64
N SER A 83 2.81 -15.64 -12.02
CA SER A 83 2.05 -15.18 -13.18
C SER A 83 1.38 -13.84 -12.92
N ILE A 84 1.12 -13.09 -13.98
CA ILE A 84 0.44 -11.80 -13.85
C ILE A 84 -0.95 -11.98 -13.22
N ALA A 85 -1.67 -13.04 -13.62
CA ALA A 85 -2.99 -13.32 -13.07
C ALA A 85 -2.93 -13.59 -11.56
N ASP A 86 -1.92 -14.33 -11.12
CA ASP A 86 -1.75 -14.61 -9.68
C ASP A 86 -1.35 -13.35 -8.90
N GLU A 87 -0.50 -12.51 -9.49
CA GLU A 87 -0.12 -11.24 -8.87
C GLU A 87 -1.34 -10.33 -8.69
N ILE A 88 -2.20 -10.27 -9.70
CA ILE A 88 -3.44 -9.48 -9.60
C ILE A 88 -4.36 -10.05 -8.52
N THR A 89 -4.44 -11.37 -8.40
CA THR A 89 -5.22 -12.01 -7.35
C THR A 89 -4.70 -11.60 -5.96
N LEU A 90 -3.38 -11.65 -5.77
CA LEU A 90 -2.77 -11.21 -4.50
C LEU A 90 -3.01 -9.72 -4.26
N PHE A 91 -2.93 -8.91 -5.31
CA PHE A 91 -3.21 -7.48 -5.21
C PHE A 91 -4.66 -7.24 -4.74
N GLU A 92 -5.62 -7.95 -5.30
CA GLU A 92 -7.03 -7.79 -4.89
C GLU A 92 -7.23 -8.16 -3.42
N MET A 93 -6.51 -9.14 -2.91
CA MET A 93 -6.54 -9.47 -1.50
C MET A 93 -6.02 -8.31 -0.65
N CYS A 94 -4.88 -7.73 -1.04
CA CYS A 94 -4.33 -6.55 -0.36
C CYS A 94 -5.31 -5.40 -0.38
N TRP A 95 -5.93 -5.17 -1.54
CA TRP A 95 -6.88 -4.09 -1.71
C TRP A 95 -8.06 -4.21 -0.75
N SER A 96 -8.63 -5.42 -0.65
CA SER A 96 -9.80 -5.65 0.19
C SER A 96 -9.49 -5.62 1.68
N GLU A 97 -8.25 -5.89 2.08
CA GLU A 97 -7.86 -5.99 3.50
C GLU A 97 -7.32 -4.69 4.07
N ASN A 98 -7.22 -3.64 3.29
CA ASN A 98 -6.70 -2.35 3.73
C ASN A 98 -7.78 -1.28 3.63
N ASP A 99 -7.65 -0.26 4.47
CA ASP A 99 -8.55 0.91 4.45
C ASP A 99 -8.10 1.86 3.35
N ILE A 100 -8.56 1.62 2.14
CA ILE A 100 -8.14 2.40 0.98
C ILE A 100 -8.53 3.87 1.09
N PRO A 101 -9.78 4.24 1.50
CA PRO A 101 -10.10 5.66 1.69
C PRO A 101 -9.19 6.33 2.71
N GLY A 102 -8.82 5.65 3.79
CA GLY A 102 -7.90 6.18 4.78
C GLY A 102 -6.50 6.39 4.24
N ILE A 103 -6.02 5.47 3.40
CA ILE A 103 -4.72 5.58 2.74
C ILE A 103 -4.72 6.79 1.82
N ILE A 104 -5.76 6.97 1.01
CA ILE A 104 -5.88 8.11 0.11
C ILE A 104 -5.90 9.42 0.89
N ALA A 105 -6.62 9.49 2.01
CA ALA A 105 -6.65 10.68 2.85
C ALA A 105 -5.25 11.02 3.37
N ASN A 106 -4.46 10.02 3.75
CA ASN A 106 -3.08 10.21 4.18
C ASN A 106 -2.19 10.69 3.03
N PHE A 107 -2.36 10.13 1.84
CA PHE A 107 -1.62 10.56 0.65
C PHE A 107 -1.89 12.02 0.33
N THR A 108 -3.16 12.43 0.35
CA THR A 108 -3.56 13.81 0.09
C THR A 108 -2.91 14.76 1.09
N ARG A 109 -2.96 14.41 2.37
CA ARG A 109 -2.35 15.23 3.42
C ARG A 109 -0.83 15.34 3.26
N LEU A 110 -0.17 14.23 2.92
CA LEU A 110 1.27 14.23 2.68
C LEU A 110 1.62 15.09 1.46
N GLY A 111 0.83 14.98 0.40
CA GLY A 111 1.03 15.82 -0.80
C GLY A 111 0.91 17.31 -0.49
N GLU A 112 -0.09 17.69 0.30
CA GLU A 112 -0.27 19.08 0.73
C GLU A 112 0.92 19.55 1.58
N THR A 113 1.38 18.71 2.50
CA THR A 113 2.52 19.03 3.35
C THR A 113 3.79 19.23 2.54
N ILE A 114 4.06 18.36 1.59
CA ILE A 114 5.22 18.46 0.70
C ILE A 114 5.15 19.74 -0.11
N THR A 115 4.00 20.06 -0.68
CA THR A 115 3.79 21.28 -1.47
C THR A 115 4.02 22.52 -0.63
N ALA A 116 3.49 22.55 0.59
CA ALA A 116 3.68 23.68 1.50
C ALA A 116 5.17 23.87 1.86
N ALA A 117 5.88 22.78 2.09
CA ALA A 117 7.31 22.83 2.41
C ALA A 117 8.13 23.38 1.22
N ILE A 118 7.80 22.96 0.00
CA ILE A 118 8.46 23.48 -1.20
C ILE A 118 8.19 24.97 -1.35
N ASN A 119 6.93 25.39 -1.20
CA ASN A 119 6.57 26.81 -1.33
C ASN A 119 7.22 27.67 -0.25
N ALA A 120 7.32 27.15 0.97
CA ALA A 120 7.95 27.88 2.08
C ALA A 120 9.45 28.05 1.87
N GLY A 121 10.10 27.17 1.11
CA GLY A 121 11.52 27.23 0.83
C GLY A 121 11.89 28.16 -0.31
N GLN A 122 10.95 28.81 -0.92
CA GLN A 122 11.21 29.72 -2.05
C GLN A 122 11.33 31.22 -1.63
#